data_dc95f78fa1adc4937b4dcf37ee3c566e
#
_entry.id   dc95f78fa1adc4937b4dcf37ee3c566e
#
_cell.length_a   1.000
_cell.length_b   1.000
_cell.length_c   1.000
_cell.angle_alpha   90.00
_cell.angle_beta   90.00
_cell.angle_gamma   90.00
#
_symmetry.space_group_name_H-M   'P 1'
#
loop_
_entity.id
_entity.type
_entity.pdbx_description
1 polymer ?
#
loop_
_entity_poly.entity_id
_entity_poly.type
_entity_poly.pdbx_seq_one_letter_code
_entity_poly.pdbx_strand_id
1 'polypeptide(L)'
;MQTAAADLRQPFSGICGWHGRHYTVRCVKRWWPIVVLVVVLLVAAVALQIDWSRKRQLAPRGGRYFFHRVELPVRSFAQAEEKWRDDPLGGLEANGTLGGEGCAVAAAAMVFNFYGIHVDPQQLNWFLTSVGGYTDNGWLYWDRAAWIAPDRVRHVYEDLPSYSLIDSNLAHGNPVIVRVRFGSGITHFVVIAGKDGFDYLIADPGAGAARGLYPLRELGSDIEALRFYEPVANGNSQLSARR
;
A
#
# COMPACT_ATOMS: atom_id res chain seq x y z
N MET A 1 -51.30 -93.65 1.22
CA MET A 1 -52.14 -92.70 0.53
C MET A 1 -51.44 -91.39 0.50
N GLN A 2 -50.69 -91.11 -0.50
CA GLN A 2 -50.96 -90.20 -1.57
C GLN A 2 -51.44 -88.82 -1.07
N THR A 3 -50.84 -87.71 -1.31
CA THR A 3 -50.29 -87.07 -2.48
C THR A 3 -49.88 -85.65 -1.99
N ALA A 4 -49.13 -84.95 -2.53
CA ALA A 4 -48.63 -84.43 -3.73
C ALA A 4 -47.74 -83.17 -3.40
N ALA A 5 -46.66 -83.12 -4.06
CA ALA A 5 -45.80 -82.01 -4.12
C ALA A 5 -46.41 -80.86 -4.91
N ALA A 6 -46.20 -79.65 -4.51
CA ALA A 6 -46.33 -78.53 -5.39
C ALA A 6 -45.06 -77.66 -5.32
N ASP A 7 -44.33 -77.82 -6.39
CA ASP A 7 -43.18 -77.03 -6.80
C ASP A 7 -43.61 -75.59 -7.06
N LEU A 8 -43.02 -74.63 -6.41
CA LEU A 8 -43.10 -73.23 -6.75
C LEU A 8 -41.67 -72.63 -6.73
N ARG A 9 -40.96 -73.02 -7.79
CA ARG A 9 -39.77 -72.20 -8.16
C ARG A 9 -40.29 -71.01 -8.96
N GLN A 10 -40.23 -69.86 -8.32
CA GLN A 10 -40.24 -68.59 -9.04
C GLN A 10 -38.81 -68.06 -9.14
N PRO A 11 -38.32 -67.74 -10.33
CA PRO A 11 -37.04 -67.10 -10.46
C PRO A 11 -37.22 -65.61 -10.18
N PHE A 12 -36.66 -65.15 -9.08
CA PHE A 12 -36.39 -63.71 -8.91
C PHE A 12 -35.35 -63.27 -9.90
N SER A 13 -35.78 -62.87 -11.09
CA SER A 13 -34.96 -62.08 -12.00
C SER A 13 -34.89 -60.66 -11.45
N GLY A 14 -33.98 -60.48 -10.50
CA GLY A 14 -33.58 -59.15 -10.03
C GLY A 14 -32.92 -58.43 -11.19
N ILE A 15 -33.68 -57.62 -11.90
CA ILE A 15 -33.14 -56.60 -12.79
C ILE A 15 -32.50 -55.55 -11.89
N CYS A 16 -31.27 -55.79 -11.49
CA CYS A 16 -30.46 -54.75 -10.90
C CYS A 16 -30.06 -53.80 -12.03
N GLY A 17 -30.86 -52.75 -12.18
CA GLY A 17 -30.69 -51.76 -13.22
C GLY A 17 -29.35 -51.05 -13.06
N TRP A 18 -28.47 -51.35 -13.98
CA TRP A 18 -27.24 -50.63 -14.25
C TRP A 18 -27.49 -49.24 -14.88
N HIS A 19 -28.45 -48.47 -14.36
CA HIS A 19 -28.79 -47.15 -14.94
C HIS A 19 -28.15 -46.00 -14.21
N GLY A 20 -27.49 -46.24 -13.05
CA GLY A 20 -26.92 -45.14 -12.22
C GLY A 20 -25.58 -44.56 -12.70
N ARG A 21 -24.79 -45.32 -13.48
CA ARG A 21 -23.44 -44.85 -13.88
C ARG A 21 -23.39 -43.97 -15.15
N HIS A 22 -24.37 -44.13 -16.03
CA HIS A 22 -24.38 -43.36 -17.29
C HIS A 22 -24.90 -41.93 -17.10
N TYR A 23 -25.74 -41.66 -16.09
CA TYR A 23 -26.25 -40.32 -15.85
C TYR A 23 -25.19 -39.38 -15.22
N THR A 24 -24.34 -39.88 -14.36
CA THR A 24 -23.27 -39.08 -13.73
C THR A 24 -22.21 -38.63 -14.73
N VAL A 25 -21.79 -39.51 -15.63
CA VAL A 25 -20.82 -39.20 -16.69
C VAL A 25 -21.37 -38.19 -17.72
N ARG A 26 -22.64 -38.27 -18.07
CA ARG A 26 -23.26 -37.32 -19.01
C ARG A 26 -23.47 -35.95 -18.36
N CYS A 27 -23.83 -35.87 -17.08
CA CYS A 27 -23.97 -34.63 -16.37
C CYS A 27 -22.62 -33.88 -16.23
N VAL A 28 -21.57 -34.58 -15.86
CA VAL A 28 -20.19 -33.99 -15.75
C VAL A 28 -19.73 -33.47 -17.11
N LYS A 29 -19.97 -34.26 -18.20
CA LYS A 29 -19.58 -33.86 -19.55
C LYS A 29 -20.36 -32.63 -20.06
N ARG A 30 -21.59 -32.42 -19.57
CA ARG A 30 -22.44 -31.29 -19.96
C ARG A 30 -22.02 -29.99 -19.27
N TRP A 31 -21.48 -30.05 -18.04
CA TRP A 31 -21.05 -28.88 -17.30
C TRP A 31 -19.58 -28.48 -17.53
N TRP A 32 -18.78 -29.38 -18.11
CA TRP A 32 -17.38 -29.15 -18.40
C TRP A 32 -17.12 -27.85 -19.20
N PRO A 33 -17.84 -27.57 -20.32
CA PRO A 33 -17.62 -26.33 -21.06
C PRO A 33 -17.96 -25.07 -20.25
N ILE A 34 -18.97 -25.17 -19.36
CA ILE A 34 -19.33 -24.06 -18.47
C ILE A 34 -18.19 -23.81 -17.44
N VAL A 35 -17.65 -24.86 -16.84
CA VAL A 35 -16.53 -24.76 -15.91
C VAL A 35 -15.30 -24.16 -16.61
N VAL A 36 -14.98 -24.62 -17.82
CA VAL A 36 -13.87 -24.07 -18.62
C VAL A 36 -14.12 -22.59 -18.93
N LEU A 37 -15.31 -22.21 -19.33
CA LEU A 37 -15.66 -20.82 -19.61
C LEU A 37 -15.49 -19.94 -18.35
N VAL A 38 -15.97 -20.39 -17.20
CA VAL A 38 -15.84 -19.67 -15.93
C VAL A 38 -14.36 -19.50 -15.56
N VAL A 39 -13.55 -20.53 -15.69
CA VAL A 39 -12.10 -20.45 -15.43
C VAL A 39 -11.41 -19.45 -16.36
N VAL A 40 -11.74 -19.48 -17.67
CA VAL A 40 -11.20 -18.54 -18.65
C VAL A 40 -11.59 -17.10 -18.32
N LEU A 41 -12.85 -16.86 -17.93
CA LEU A 41 -13.33 -15.53 -17.54
C LEU A 41 -12.63 -15.04 -16.25
N LEU A 42 -12.41 -15.91 -15.27
CA LEU A 42 -11.68 -15.57 -14.05
C LEU A 42 -10.23 -15.21 -14.35
N VAL A 43 -9.54 -16.01 -15.17
CA VAL A 43 -8.17 -15.72 -15.60
C VAL A 43 -8.08 -14.39 -16.36
N ALA A 44 -9.03 -14.14 -17.27
CA ALA A 44 -9.09 -12.88 -18.01
C ALA A 44 -9.35 -11.68 -17.05
N ALA A 45 -10.27 -11.83 -16.08
CA ALA A 45 -10.55 -10.79 -15.10
C ALA A 45 -9.32 -10.48 -14.22
N VAL A 46 -8.59 -11.51 -13.77
CA VAL A 46 -7.34 -11.36 -13.01
C VAL A 46 -6.26 -10.68 -13.86
N ALA A 47 -6.11 -11.08 -15.13
CA ALA A 47 -5.15 -10.47 -16.04
C ALA A 47 -5.47 -8.97 -16.29
N LEU A 48 -6.74 -8.64 -16.50
CA LEU A 48 -7.19 -7.25 -16.63
C LEU A 48 -6.96 -6.44 -15.36
N GLN A 49 -7.20 -7.03 -14.19
CA GLN A 49 -6.95 -6.38 -12.90
C GLN A 49 -5.46 -6.09 -12.70
N ILE A 50 -4.58 -7.04 -13.05
CA ILE A 50 -3.12 -6.86 -12.98
C ILE A 50 -2.66 -5.75 -13.95
N ASP A 51 -3.13 -5.75 -15.19
CA ASP A 51 -2.79 -4.75 -16.20
C ASP A 51 -3.29 -3.37 -15.78
N TRP A 52 -4.50 -3.27 -15.25
CA TRP A 52 -5.06 -2.01 -14.73
C TRP A 52 -4.28 -1.47 -13.53
N SER A 53 -3.84 -2.35 -12.61
CA SER A 53 -3.00 -1.98 -11.47
C SER A 53 -1.65 -1.43 -11.91
N ARG A 54 -1.00 -2.09 -12.88
CA ARG A 54 0.28 -1.65 -13.44
C ARG A 54 0.20 -0.29 -14.15
N LYS A 55 -0.88 -0.01 -14.85
CA LYS A 55 -1.10 1.27 -15.53
C LYS A 55 -1.31 2.45 -14.58
N ARG A 56 -1.53 2.19 -13.28
CA ARG A 56 -1.69 3.21 -12.24
C ARG A 56 -0.39 3.53 -11.50
N GLN A 57 0.69 2.80 -11.77
CA GLN A 57 1.99 3.05 -11.17
C GLN A 57 2.80 4.03 -12.03
N LEU A 58 3.67 4.80 -11.41
CA LEU A 58 4.62 5.67 -12.10
C LEU A 58 6.03 5.11 -11.95
N ALA A 59 6.80 5.19 -13.03
CA ALA A 59 8.23 4.89 -12.97
C ALA A 59 8.93 5.80 -11.94
N PRO A 60 10.04 5.33 -11.33
CA PRO A 60 10.75 6.07 -10.28
C PRO A 60 11.46 7.33 -10.78
N ARG A 61 11.37 7.61 -12.08
CA ARG A 61 11.88 8.82 -12.75
C ARG A 61 10.88 9.24 -13.82
N GLY A 62 10.75 10.56 -14.04
CA GLY A 62 9.84 11.09 -15.05
C GLY A 62 9.30 12.48 -14.70
N GLY A 63 8.10 12.79 -15.20
CA GLY A 63 7.49 14.09 -15.03
C GLY A 63 8.19 15.20 -15.80
N ARG A 64 8.14 16.44 -15.29
CA ARG A 64 8.82 17.60 -15.88
C ARG A 64 10.33 17.49 -15.66
N TYR A 65 11.12 17.85 -16.66
CA TYR A 65 12.56 17.97 -16.51
C TYR A 65 12.91 19.21 -15.67
N PHE A 66 13.74 19.04 -14.62
CA PHE A 66 14.25 20.13 -13.80
C PHE A 66 15.67 20.47 -14.26
N PHE A 67 15.84 21.66 -14.81
CA PHE A 67 17.14 22.14 -15.33
C PHE A 67 18.18 22.40 -14.22
N HIS A 68 17.70 22.66 -13.00
CA HIS A 68 18.51 22.82 -11.82
C HIS A 68 18.09 21.81 -10.78
N ARG A 69 19.07 21.23 -10.09
CA ARG A 69 18.82 20.32 -8.96
C ARG A 69 18.11 21.09 -7.86
N VAL A 70 17.00 20.54 -7.41
CA VAL A 70 16.21 21.01 -6.27
C VAL A 70 16.36 20.03 -5.12
N GLU A 71 16.71 20.54 -3.95
CA GLU A 71 16.76 19.75 -2.72
C GLU A 71 16.10 20.53 -1.60
N LEU A 72 15.16 19.88 -0.92
CA LEU A 72 14.52 20.36 0.29
C LEU A 72 15.29 19.83 1.51
N PRO A 73 15.51 20.64 2.56
CA PRO A 73 16.28 20.24 3.73
C PRO A 73 15.46 19.31 4.65
N VAL A 74 15.04 18.18 4.11
CA VAL A 74 14.31 17.16 4.87
C VAL A 74 15.30 16.37 5.71
N ARG A 75 15.13 16.38 7.03
CA ARG A 75 15.92 15.55 7.94
C ARG A 75 15.48 14.11 7.84
N SER A 76 16.41 13.20 7.56
CA SER A 76 16.14 11.76 7.57
C SER A 76 16.03 11.22 9.00
N PHE A 77 15.07 10.31 9.21
CA PHE A 77 14.95 9.45 10.39
C PHE A 77 15.04 8.00 9.96
N ALA A 78 15.92 7.23 10.58
CA ALA A 78 15.93 5.78 10.39
C ALA A 78 14.78 5.14 11.20
N GLN A 79 13.89 4.36 10.54
CA GLN A 79 12.82 3.67 11.28
C GLN A 79 13.39 2.68 12.33
N ALA A 80 14.56 2.08 12.03
CA ALA A 80 15.24 1.13 12.90
C ALA A 80 16.30 1.77 13.80
N GLU A 81 16.20 3.06 14.13
CA GLU A 81 17.09 3.72 15.07
C GLU A 81 16.94 3.12 16.48
N GLU A 82 18.04 2.88 17.18
CA GLU A 82 18.09 2.19 18.48
C GLU A 82 17.12 2.77 19.51
N LYS A 83 16.90 4.07 19.44
CA LYS A 83 16.02 4.80 20.37
C LYS A 83 14.57 4.30 20.36
N TRP A 84 14.05 3.85 19.20
CA TRP A 84 12.62 3.52 19.02
C TRP A 84 12.33 2.27 18.23
N ARG A 85 13.34 1.57 17.69
CA ARG A 85 13.12 0.40 16.81
C ARG A 85 12.25 -0.70 17.41
N ASP A 86 12.32 -0.86 18.74
CA ASP A 86 11.62 -1.91 19.48
C ASP A 86 10.25 -1.45 20.02
N ASP A 87 9.87 -0.17 19.79
CA ASP A 87 8.57 0.34 20.20
C ASP A 87 7.44 -0.33 19.42
N PRO A 88 6.36 -0.80 20.09
CA PRO A 88 5.21 -1.35 19.42
C PRO A 88 4.55 -0.33 18.49
N LEU A 89 4.33 -0.68 17.24
CA LEU A 89 3.64 0.16 16.27
C LEU A 89 2.13 0.11 16.55
N GLY A 90 1.54 1.25 16.89
CA GLY A 90 0.12 1.32 17.24
C GLY A 90 -0.23 0.91 18.67
N GLY A 91 0.77 0.69 19.53
CA GLY A 91 0.61 0.39 20.94
C GLY A 91 0.88 -1.06 21.31
N LEU A 92 0.61 -1.41 22.58
CA LEU A 92 1.02 -2.68 23.18
C LEU A 92 0.39 -3.93 22.57
N GLU A 93 -0.77 -3.80 21.90
CA GLU A 93 -1.46 -4.92 21.25
C GLU A 93 -1.05 -5.13 19.79
N ALA A 94 -0.20 -4.25 19.23
CA ALA A 94 0.29 -4.35 17.87
C ALA A 94 1.29 -5.51 17.72
N ASN A 95 1.26 -6.18 16.57
CA ASN A 95 2.19 -7.27 16.26
C ASN A 95 3.50 -6.78 15.62
N GLY A 96 3.59 -5.50 15.24
CA GLY A 96 4.75 -4.89 14.59
C GLY A 96 5.50 -3.92 15.49
N THR A 97 6.70 -3.52 15.08
CA THR A 97 7.51 -2.50 15.74
C THR A 97 7.83 -1.35 14.79
N LEU A 98 8.20 -0.18 15.33
CA LEU A 98 8.68 0.94 14.52
C LEU A 98 9.87 0.53 13.64
N GLY A 99 10.80 -0.26 14.16
CA GLY A 99 11.95 -0.74 13.38
C GLY A 99 11.57 -1.67 12.25
N GLY A 100 10.55 -2.51 12.44
CA GLY A 100 10.09 -3.48 11.45
C GLY A 100 9.16 -2.87 10.39
N GLU A 101 8.19 -2.04 10.81
CA GLU A 101 7.07 -1.60 9.96
C GLU A 101 6.83 -0.09 9.99
N GLY A 102 7.66 0.69 10.70
CA GLY A 102 7.44 2.12 10.95
C GLY A 102 7.80 3.07 9.82
N CYS A 103 8.06 2.61 8.58
CA CYS A 103 8.46 3.49 7.48
C CYS A 103 7.46 4.64 7.21
N ALA A 104 6.15 4.39 7.34
CA ALA A 104 5.11 5.41 7.18
C ALA A 104 5.18 6.48 8.26
N VAL A 105 5.37 6.08 9.52
CA VAL A 105 5.50 6.99 10.67
C VAL A 105 6.78 7.83 10.55
N ALA A 106 7.90 7.19 10.21
CA ALA A 106 9.16 7.89 10.02
C ALA A 106 9.09 8.90 8.84
N ALA A 107 8.47 8.52 7.72
CA ALA A 107 8.25 9.42 6.60
C ALA A 107 7.37 10.62 6.96
N ALA A 108 6.28 10.41 7.71
CA ALA A 108 5.44 11.51 8.21
C ALA A 108 6.21 12.43 9.17
N ALA A 109 6.99 11.87 10.10
CA ALA A 109 7.83 12.64 11.03
C ALA A 109 8.87 13.50 10.29
N MET A 110 9.48 12.99 9.22
CA MET A 110 10.39 13.76 8.36
C MET A 110 9.71 15.00 7.76
N VAL A 111 8.50 14.82 7.21
CA VAL A 111 7.72 15.91 6.61
C VAL A 111 7.29 16.92 7.66
N PHE A 112 6.86 16.48 8.84
CA PHE A 112 6.49 17.38 9.92
C PHE A 112 7.68 18.19 10.43
N ASN A 113 8.85 17.57 10.59
CA ASN A 113 10.08 18.30 10.94
C ASN A 113 10.45 19.34 9.87
N PHE A 114 10.28 19.02 8.59
CA PHE A 114 10.49 19.97 7.51
C PHE A 114 9.59 21.22 7.66
N TYR A 115 8.33 21.04 8.10
CA TYR A 115 7.42 22.15 8.43
C TYR A 115 7.65 22.76 9.82
N GLY A 116 8.75 22.41 10.50
CA GLY A 116 9.13 22.94 11.80
C GLY A 116 8.32 22.38 12.98
N ILE A 117 7.61 21.27 12.79
CA ILE A 117 6.95 20.52 13.86
C ILE A 117 7.94 19.49 14.37
N HIS A 118 8.59 19.82 15.51
CA HIS A 118 9.68 19.00 16.07
C HIS A 118 9.12 17.73 16.73
N VAL A 119 9.00 16.67 15.95
CA VAL A 119 8.51 15.35 16.38
C VAL A 119 9.37 14.25 15.78
N ASP A 120 9.84 13.30 16.59
CA ASP A 120 10.54 12.12 16.11
C ASP A 120 9.54 10.94 15.86
N PRO A 121 9.97 9.85 15.22
CA PRO A 121 9.10 8.70 14.95
C PRO A 121 8.46 8.11 16.21
N GLN A 122 9.18 8.07 17.34
CA GLN A 122 8.64 7.57 18.61
C GLN A 122 7.51 8.44 19.12
N GLN A 123 7.73 9.76 19.19
CA GLN A 123 6.73 10.73 19.65
C GLN A 123 5.49 10.73 18.76
N LEU A 124 5.68 10.63 17.44
CA LEU A 124 4.56 10.55 16.50
C LEU A 124 3.78 9.25 16.67
N ASN A 125 4.47 8.11 16.87
CA ASN A 125 3.82 6.83 17.13
C ASN A 125 2.96 6.86 18.41
N TRP A 126 3.50 7.42 19.51
CA TRP A 126 2.74 7.57 20.76
C TRP A 126 1.51 8.47 20.59
N PHE A 127 1.67 9.59 19.89
CA PHE A 127 0.53 10.46 19.57
C PHE A 127 -0.53 9.71 18.77
N LEU A 128 -0.15 9.06 17.67
CA LEU A 128 -1.05 8.31 16.81
C LEU A 128 -1.78 7.21 17.57
N THR A 129 -1.08 6.48 18.42
CA THR A 129 -1.68 5.45 19.28
C THR A 129 -2.76 6.07 20.20
N SER A 130 -2.48 7.23 20.79
CA SER A 130 -3.40 7.91 21.72
C SER A 130 -4.69 8.44 21.05
N VAL A 131 -4.63 8.75 19.74
CA VAL A 131 -5.77 9.30 18.98
C VAL A 131 -6.44 8.28 18.04
N GLY A 132 -6.06 7.01 18.15
CA GLY A 132 -6.56 5.95 17.26
C GLY A 132 -6.09 6.16 15.81
N GLY A 133 -4.85 6.61 15.62
CA GLY A 133 -4.24 6.95 14.33
C GLY A 133 -3.87 5.75 13.45
N TYR A 134 -4.25 4.54 13.85
CA TYR A 134 -4.00 3.30 13.12
C TYR A 134 -5.27 2.54 12.82
N THR A 135 -5.28 1.82 11.69
CA THR A 135 -6.29 0.80 11.40
C THR A 135 -6.02 -0.46 12.25
N ASP A 136 -6.96 -1.39 12.28
CA ASP A 136 -6.80 -2.70 12.94
C ASP A 136 -5.60 -3.51 12.39
N ASN A 137 -5.19 -3.25 11.14
CA ASN A 137 -4.01 -3.84 10.50
C ASN A 137 -2.71 -3.05 10.73
N GLY A 138 -2.71 -2.04 11.60
CA GLY A 138 -1.54 -1.21 11.89
C GLY A 138 -1.20 -0.17 10.81
N TRP A 139 -2.09 0.08 9.84
CA TRP A 139 -1.86 1.10 8.83
C TRP A 139 -2.19 2.48 9.36
N LEU A 140 -1.36 3.46 8.98
CA LEU A 140 -1.48 4.85 9.39
C LEU A 140 -2.70 5.54 8.75
N TYR A 141 -3.53 6.22 9.55
CA TYR A 141 -4.46 7.24 9.08
C TYR A 141 -3.72 8.56 8.90
N TRP A 142 -3.44 8.92 7.65
CA TRP A 142 -2.61 10.07 7.31
C TRP A 142 -3.21 11.41 7.73
N ASP A 143 -4.52 11.54 7.68
CA ASP A 143 -5.26 12.71 8.17
C ASP A 143 -5.08 12.90 9.69
N ARG A 144 -5.13 11.80 10.47
CA ARG A 144 -4.95 11.85 11.93
C ARG A 144 -3.53 12.21 12.34
N ALA A 145 -2.55 11.91 11.51
CA ALA A 145 -1.18 12.33 11.79
C ALA A 145 -1.04 13.86 11.82
N ALA A 146 -1.81 14.59 10.99
CA ALA A 146 -1.82 16.05 11.00
C ALA A 146 -2.43 16.67 12.29
N TRP A 147 -3.19 15.90 13.07
CA TRP A 147 -3.77 16.39 14.32
C TRP A 147 -2.75 16.69 15.40
N ILE A 148 -1.49 16.27 15.23
CA ILE A 148 -0.41 16.63 16.15
C ILE A 148 -0.14 18.15 16.16
N ALA A 149 -0.43 18.84 15.04
CA ALA A 149 -0.30 20.29 14.92
C ALA A 149 -1.30 20.83 13.87
N PRO A 150 -2.62 20.80 14.15
CA PRO A 150 -3.67 21.07 13.17
C PRO A 150 -3.72 22.53 12.71
N ASP A 151 -3.15 23.43 13.47
CA ASP A 151 -2.96 24.85 13.17
C ASP A 151 -1.71 25.13 12.31
N ARG A 152 -0.85 24.15 12.09
CA ARG A 152 0.41 24.30 11.37
C ARG A 152 0.47 23.48 10.08
N VAL A 153 -0.15 22.31 10.07
CA VAL A 153 -0.10 21.37 8.94
C VAL A 153 -1.46 20.73 8.71
N ARG A 154 -1.79 20.49 7.44
CA ARG A 154 -2.99 19.75 7.05
C ARG A 154 -2.65 18.66 6.06
N HIS A 155 -3.34 17.55 6.14
CA HIS A 155 -3.32 16.50 5.13
C HIS A 155 -4.14 16.95 3.93
N VAL A 156 -3.59 16.85 2.72
CA VAL A 156 -4.23 17.39 1.50
C VAL A 156 -4.59 16.30 0.50
N TYR A 157 -3.74 15.28 0.39
CA TYR A 157 -3.91 14.26 -0.63
C TYR A 157 -3.41 12.90 -0.18
N GLU A 158 -4.19 11.87 -0.49
CA GLU A 158 -3.83 10.46 -0.37
C GLU A 158 -4.54 9.65 -1.45
N ASP A 159 -3.86 9.33 -2.55
CA ASP A 159 -4.42 8.49 -3.62
C ASP A 159 -3.31 8.11 -4.62
N LEU A 160 -3.72 7.87 -5.87
CA LEU A 160 -2.89 7.47 -6.99
C LEU A 160 -1.75 8.46 -7.24
N PRO A 161 -0.59 7.96 -7.68
CA PRO A 161 0.54 8.82 -7.95
C PRO A 161 0.32 9.63 -9.23
N SER A 162 0.86 10.86 -9.24
CA SER A 162 0.82 11.77 -10.37
C SER A 162 2.12 12.56 -10.44
N TYR A 163 2.82 12.48 -11.58
CA TYR A 163 4.02 13.29 -11.82
C TYR A 163 3.74 14.79 -11.67
N SER A 164 2.59 15.26 -12.14
CA SER A 164 2.24 16.67 -12.05
C SER A 164 2.08 17.12 -10.60
N LEU A 165 1.49 16.28 -9.73
CA LEU A 165 1.36 16.59 -8.30
C LEU A 165 2.72 16.59 -7.60
N ILE A 166 3.57 15.59 -7.88
CA ILE A 166 4.93 15.53 -7.30
C ILE A 166 5.73 16.76 -7.73
N ASP A 167 5.78 17.04 -9.03
CA ASP A 167 6.55 18.15 -9.57
C ASP A 167 6.05 19.51 -9.09
N SER A 168 4.71 19.68 -8.99
CA SER A 168 4.12 20.90 -8.46
C SER A 168 4.47 21.10 -6.98
N ASN A 169 4.37 20.06 -6.16
CA ASN A 169 4.75 20.15 -4.75
C ASN A 169 6.21 20.53 -4.59
N LEU A 170 7.13 19.87 -5.29
CA LEU A 170 8.56 20.21 -5.24
C LEU A 170 8.84 21.64 -5.71
N ALA A 171 8.17 22.10 -6.76
CA ALA A 171 8.31 23.47 -7.25
C ALA A 171 7.81 24.54 -6.24
N HIS A 172 6.87 24.16 -5.37
CA HIS A 172 6.39 25.02 -4.28
C HIS A 172 7.16 24.80 -2.96
N GLY A 173 8.18 23.96 -2.96
CA GLY A 173 8.98 23.68 -1.78
C GLY A 173 8.33 22.70 -0.80
N ASN A 174 7.40 21.86 -1.24
CA ASN A 174 6.72 20.88 -0.42
C ASN A 174 7.25 19.46 -0.69
N PRO A 175 7.73 18.72 0.32
CA PRO A 175 8.11 17.31 0.18
C PRO A 175 6.86 16.43 0.03
N VAL A 176 7.05 15.28 -0.63
CA VAL A 176 5.96 14.35 -0.95
C VAL A 176 6.29 12.95 -0.47
N ILE A 177 5.38 12.32 0.26
CA ILE A 177 5.53 10.93 0.68
C ILE A 177 5.01 10.02 -0.45
N VAL A 178 5.81 9.05 -0.86
CA VAL A 178 5.40 8.04 -1.84
C VAL A 178 5.48 6.65 -1.28
N ARG A 179 4.55 5.81 -1.72
CA ARG A 179 4.58 4.39 -1.48
C ARG A 179 5.22 3.69 -2.67
N VAL A 180 6.16 2.83 -2.39
CA VAL A 180 6.79 1.91 -3.34
C VAL A 180 6.60 0.47 -2.87
N ARG A 181 6.84 -0.50 -3.75
CA ARG A 181 6.76 -1.91 -3.39
C ARG A 181 7.98 -2.64 -3.92
N PHE A 182 8.73 -3.26 -3.03
CA PHE A 182 9.86 -4.09 -3.42
C PHE A 182 9.42 -5.38 -4.12
N GLY A 183 10.30 -5.98 -4.89
CA GLY A 183 10.03 -7.25 -5.58
C GLY A 183 9.62 -8.41 -4.66
N SER A 184 9.95 -8.32 -3.36
CA SER A 184 9.48 -9.22 -2.29
C SER A 184 8.01 -9.03 -1.92
N GLY A 185 7.32 -8.01 -2.45
CA GLY A 185 5.95 -7.63 -2.08
C GLY A 185 5.85 -6.68 -0.88
N ILE A 186 6.97 -6.35 -0.23
CA ILE A 186 7.00 -5.46 0.94
C ILE A 186 6.72 -4.02 0.49
N THR A 187 5.73 -3.41 1.13
CA THR A 187 5.40 -1.99 0.97
C THR A 187 6.40 -1.12 1.74
N HIS A 188 6.88 -0.06 1.12
CA HIS A 188 7.77 0.90 1.76
C HIS A 188 7.35 2.34 1.46
N PHE A 189 7.56 3.25 2.43
CA PHE A 189 7.27 4.67 2.29
C PHE A 189 8.56 5.46 2.38
N VAL A 190 8.76 6.36 1.41
CA VAL A 190 9.90 7.28 1.36
C VAL A 190 9.41 8.69 1.08
N VAL A 191 10.24 9.69 1.38
CA VAL A 191 9.92 11.10 1.15
C VAL A 191 10.69 11.60 -0.08
N ILE A 192 9.99 11.97 -1.14
CA ILE A 192 10.60 12.73 -2.22
C ILE A 192 10.87 14.15 -1.71
N ALA A 193 12.14 14.49 -1.60
CA ALA A 193 12.63 15.75 -1.08
C ALA A 193 13.48 16.53 -2.11
N GLY A 194 13.51 16.06 -3.34
CA GLY A 194 14.25 16.77 -4.39
C GLY A 194 14.07 16.15 -5.76
N LYS A 195 14.68 16.80 -6.74
CA LYS A 195 14.70 16.37 -8.14
C LYS A 195 15.93 16.87 -8.87
N ASP A 196 16.52 16.01 -9.70
CA ASP A 196 17.65 16.32 -10.58
C ASP A 196 17.33 15.76 -11.99
N GLY A 197 17.10 16.65 -12.93
CA GLY A 197 16.61 16.26 -14.25
C GLY A 197 15.25 15.56 -14.18
N PHE A 198 15.23 14.26 -14.50
CA PHE A 198 14.05 13.38 -14.33
C PHE A 198 14.11 12.54 -13.07
N ASP A 199 15.20 12.52 -12.32
CA ASP A 199 15.40 11.68 -11.15
C ASP A 199 14.82 12.35 -9.90
N TYR A 200 13.89 11.68 -9.22
CA TYR A 200 13.43 12.08 -7.91
C TYR A 200 14.45 11.68 -6.84
N LEU A 201 14.76 12.59 -5.94
CA LEU A 201 15.68 12.38 -4.82
C LEU A 201 14.87 12.15 -3.54
N ILE A 202 15.20 11.07 -2.83
CA ILE A 202 14.44 10.62 -1.66
C ILE A 202 15.25 10.67 -0.37
N ALA A 203 14.56 11.01 0.72
CA ALA A 203 14.93 10.65 2.08
C ALA A 203 14.22 9.35 2.44
N ASP A 204 15.00 8.30 2.73
CA ASP A 204 14.53 6.94 2.96
C ASP A 204 14.63 6.57 4.43
N PRO A 205 13.55 6.20 5.13
CA PRO A 205 13.61 5.77 6.54
C PRO A 205 14.16 4.35 6.73
N GLY A 206 14.31 3.58 5.64
CA GLY A 206 14.86 2.23 5.67
C GLY A 206 16.38 2.18 5.67
N ALA A 207 16.95 1.21 4.98
CA ALA A 207 18.39 1.01 4.87
C ALA A 207 19.15 2.20 4.26
N GLY A 208 18.45 3.09 3.55
CA GLY A 208 19.01 4.31 2.95
C GLY A 208 19.12 5.50 3.89
N ALA A 209 18.63 5.44 5.12
CA ALA A 209 18.52 6.60 6.02
C ALA A 209 19.85 7.35 6.26
N ALA A 210 20.96 6.65 6.33
CA ALA A 210 22.28 7.24 6.54
C ALA A 210 22.91 7.84 5.26
N ARG A 211 22.30 7.64 4.07
CA ARG A 211 22.86 8.05 2.79
C ARG A 211 22.61 9.52 2.42
N GLY A 212 21.74 10.19 3.16
CA GLY A 212 21.18 11.47 2.71
C GLY A 212 20.21 11.28 1.53
N LEU A 213 20.06 12.30 0.69
CA LEU A 213 19.20 12.19 -0.49
C LEU A 213 19.88 11.41 -1.63
N TYR A 214 19.14 10.45 -2.20
CA TYR A 214 19.60 9.64 -3.32
C TYR A 214 18.47 9.36 -4.31
N PRO A 215 18.76 8.95 -5.56
CA PRO A 215 17.73 8.73 -6.57
C PRO A 215 16.77 7.58 -6.23
N LEU A 216 15.45 7.83 -6.30
CA LEU A 216 14.38 6.84 -6.07
C LEU A 216 14.55 5.58 -6.93
N ARG A 217 15.06 5.72 -8.17
CA ARG A 217 15.30 4.59 -9.08
C ARG A 217 16.22 3.51 -8.50
N GLU A 218 17.07 3.85 -7.52
CA GLU A 218 17.97 2.88 -6.87
C GLU A 218 17.22 1.87 -6.00
N LEU A 219 15.95 2.15 -5.62
CA LEU A 219 15.10 1.18 -4.96
C LEU A 219 14.58 0.09 -5.92
N GLY A 220 14.68 0.30 -7.25
CA GLY A 220 14.19 -0.65 -8.25
C GLY A 220 12.66 -0.86 -8.21
N SER A 221 11.92 0.14 -7.77
CA SER A 221 10.47 0.04 -7.54
C SER A 221 9.73 1.24 -8.13
N ASP A 222 8.53 1.00 -8.65
CA ASP A 222 7.63 2.03 -9.13
C ASP A 222 6.88 2.72 -7.98
N ILE A 223 6.39 3.93 -8.24
CA ILE A 223 5.57 4.69 -7.31
C ILE A 223 4.13 4.20 -7.42
N GLU A 224 3.59 3.63 -6.34
CA GLU A 224 2.22 3.09 -6.30
C GLU A 224 1.19 4.08 -5.79
N ALA A 225 1.58 4.99 -4.91
CA ALA A 225 0.67 5.96 -4.30
C ALA A 225 1.46 7.17 -3.79
N LEU A 226 0.74 8.25 -3.55
CA LEU A 226 1.25 9.56 -3.20
C LEU A 226 0.47 10.11 -2.01
N ARG A 227 1.17 10.78 -1.08
CA ARG A 227 0.58 11.53 0.03
C ARG A 227 1.36 12.80 0.23
N PHE A 228 0.67 13.86 0.60
CA PHE A 228 1.35 15.08 1.01
C PHE A 228 0.53 15.90 1.99
N TYR A 229 1.28 16.69 2.73
CA TYR A 229 0.80 17.68 3.67
C TYR A 229 1.17 19.06 3.16
N GLU A 230 0.41 20.05 3.57
CA GLU A 230 0.72 21.45 3.33
C GLU A 230 0.73 22.23 4.64
N PRO A 231 1.57 23.26 4.76
CA PRO A 231 1.47 24.18 5.88
C PRO A 231 0.13 24.92 5.86
N VAL A 232 -0.47 25.07 7.03
CA VAL A 232 -1.64 25.94 7.17
C VAL A 232 -1.16 27.40 7.06
N ALA A 233 -1.69 28.12 6.05
CA ALA A 233 -1.36 29.52 5.88
C ALA A 233 -1.89 30.33 7.07
N ASN A 234 -1.00 30.78 7.96
CA ASN A 234 -1.36 31.75 9.00
C ASN A 234 -1.78 33.04 8.31
N GLY A 235 -2.98 33.52 8.58
CA GLY A 235 -3.56 34.73 7.95
C GLY A 235 -2.69 36.00 8.00
N ASN A 236 -1.60 35.99 8.75
CA ASN A 236 -0.64 37.10 8.84
C ASN A 236 0.45 37.10 7.74
N SER A 237 0.69 35.98 7.06
CA SER A 237 1.73 35.91 6.02
C SER A 237 1.28 36.49 4.66
N GLN A 238 -0.02 36.63 4.44
CA GLN A 238 -0.55 37.25 3.22
C GLN A 238 -0.43 38.79 3.19
N LEU A 239 -0.25 39.44 4.35
CA LEU A 239 -0.08 40.90 4.42
C LEU A 239 1.34 41.38 4.13
N SER A 240 2.36 40.53 4.29
CA SER A 240 3.75 40.89 4.02
C SER A 240 4.18 40.74 2.55
N ALA A 241 3.46 39.92 1.75
CA ALA A 241 3.73 39.71 0.33
C ALA A 241 3.08 40.77 -0.61
N ARG A 242 2.30 41.72 -0.04
CA ARG A 242 1.63 42.84 -0.79
C ARG A 242 2.24 44.20 -0.49
N ARG A 243 3.42 44.27 0.08
CA ARG A 243 4.15 45.55 0.25
C ARG A 243 5.39 45.64 -0.61
#